data_1ae98430d895ecb2f7dce24f2de47643
#
_entry.id   1ae98430d895ecb2f7dce24f2de47643
#
_cell.length_a   1.000
_cell.length_b   1.000
_cell.length_c   1.000
_cell.angle_alpha   90.00
_cell.angle_beta   90.00
_cell.angle_gamma   90.00
#
_symmetry.space_group_name_H-M   'P 1'
#
loop_
_entity.id
_entity.type
_entity.pdbx_description
1 polymer ?
#
loop_
_entity_poly.entity_id
_entity_poly.type
_entity_poly.pdbx_seq_one_letter_code
_entity_poly.pdbx_strand_id
1 'polypeptide(L)'
;GEPYHRLGWRFRQHGKKKAGGLLLEMRDDLLKFITCGSVDDGKSTLIGHMLYDAKLLFADQKKALELDSKVGSRDGDIDYSLLLDGLMAEREQGITIDVAYRYFTTDNRSFIVADTPGHEEYTRNMAVGASFASLAVILVDASQGVLIQTKRHSRICSLMGIKHFVFAVNKMDLVHHDKQRFKKIEKDIKVLMAEFDYRSLKIIPVSATEGDNVTSPSTNMPWYTGESLLAYLENVDVREKEGSTGFTMPVQRVCRPNHSFRGFQGQISSGEIAVGDTITVMPSREEAKVTNILDGNKKVERSSKGHAVTIQLDTEIDVSRGCVLEKDYKLFTGSMFTASILWMDDNSLVAGRNFWMKIGTQQIPATVMKIKYKVDVNTGAEVYADAIYKNEIAYCEISVGSKIVFDRFE
;
A
#
# COMPACT_ATOMS: atom_id res chain seq x y z
N GLY A 1 6.69 36.55 -17.06
CA GLY A 1 7.16 36.40 -15.68
C GLY A 1 6.04 36.70 -14.72
N GLU A 2 5.37 35.70 -14.18
CA GLU A 2 4.50 35.84 -13.00
C GLU A 2 4.88 34.79 -11.96
N PRO A 3 4.83 35.15 -10.67
CA PRO A 3 5.42 34.34 -9.61
C PRO A 3 4.47 33.25 -9.11
N TYR A 4 4.98 32.04 -8.96
CA TYR A 4 4.33 30.92 -8.29
C TYR A 4 4.03 31.24 -6.82
N HIS A 5 2.78 31.29 -6.43
CA HIS A 5 2.34 31.38 -5.05
C HIS A 5 2.66 30.07 -4.31
N ARG A 6 3.58 30.15 -3.33
CA ARG A 6 3.82 29.10 -2.33
C ARG A 6 2.62 29.05 -1.39
N LEU A 7 1.81 28.01 -1.49
CA LEU A 7 0.84 27.64 -0.45
C LEU A 7 1.60 26.96 0.70
N GLY A 8 1.90 27.76 1.72
CA GLY A 8 2.45 27.26 2.98
C GLY A 8 1.37 26.65 3.85
N TRP A 9 1.41 25.34 4.05
CA TRP A 9 0.57 24.66 5.02
C TRP A 9 1.11 24.91 6.43
N ARG A 10 0.39 25.69 7.23
CA ARG A 10 0.62 25.82 8.68
C ARG A 10 -0.10 24.68 9.39
N PHE A 11 0.66 23.72 9.91
CA PHE A 11 0.16 22.80 10.92
C PHE A 11 -0.18 23.57 12.20
N ARG A 12 -1.45 23.60 12.59
CA ARG A 12 -1.87 24.06 13.92
C ARG A 12 -1.49 22.98 14.93
N GLN A 13 -0.53 23.28 15.78
CA GLN A 13 -0.32 22.53 17.03
C GLN A 13 -1.54 22.75 17.92
N HIS A 14 -2.34 21.73 18.13
CA HIS A 14 -3.40 21.75 19.15
C HIS A 14 -2.77 21.49 20.51
N GLY A 15 -3.00 22.43 21.41
CA GLY A 15 -2.45 22.45 22.74
C GLY A 15 -2.91 21.30 23.62
N LYS A 16 -1.96 20.82 24.45
CA LYS A 16 -2.16 19.84 25.50
C LYS A 16 -3.29 20.29 26.46
N LYS A 17 -4.41 19.61 26.49
CA LYS A 17 -5.35 19.64 27.62
C LYS A 17 -4.99 18.50 28.58
N LYS A 18 -4.50 18.86 29.77
CA LYS A 18 -4.39 17.95 30.91
C LYS A 18 -5.80 17.71 31.46
N ALA A 19 -6.28 16.49 31.39
CA ALA A 19 -7.34 15.96 32.24
C ALA A 19 -6.93 14.58 32.71
N GLY A 20 -7.17 14.28 33.97
CA GLY A 20 -6.53 13.23 34.76
C GLY A 20 -6.69 11.81 34.24
N GLY A 21 -5.60 11.06 34.38
CA GLY A 21 -5.57 9.62 34.59
C GLY A 21 -6.12 8.74 33.47
N LEU A 22 -5.47 8.66 32.39
CA LEU A 22 -5.07 7.59 31.48
C LEU A 22 -4.41 8.28 30.29
N LEU A 23 -3.09 8.13 30.14
CA LEU A 23 -2.42 8.47 28.89
C LEU A 23 -2.92 7.45 27.85
N LEU A 24 -4.02 7.76 27.18
CA LEU A 24 -4.25 7.24 25.82
C LEU A 24 -3.11 7.87 24.99
N GLU A 25 -2.08 7.09 24.73
CA GLU A 25 -1.16 7.38 23.65
C GLU A 25 -2.03 7.56 22.41
N MET A 26 -2.23 8.81 21.98
CA MET A 26 -2.84 9.09 20.70
C MET A 26 -1.93 8.41 19.67
N ARG A 27 -2.40 7.33 19.11
CA ARG A 27 -1.74 6.62 18.01
C ARG A 27 -1.67 7.60 16.85
N ASP A 28 -0.51 8.20 16.63
CA ASP A 28 -0.13 8.87 15.39
C ASP A 28 0.00 7.82 14.27
N ASP A 29 -1.00 6.98 14.11
CA ASP A 29 -0.93 5.78 13.29
C ASP A 29 -1.71 6.01 12.00
N LEU A 30 -0.96 6.29 10.94
CA LEU A 30 -1.50 6.47 9.61
C LEU A 30 -1.74 5.09 8.98
N LEU A 31 -2.99 4.75 8.67
CA LEU A 31 -3.30 3.58 7.86
C LEU A 31 -3.35 3.94 6.37
N LYS A 32 -2.54 3.27 5.59
CA LYS A 32 -2.57 3.30 4.13
C LYS A 32 -3.27 2.04 3.62
N PHE A 33 -4.39 2.19 2.94
CA PHE A 33 -5.08 1.05 2.38
C PHE A 33 -5.53 1.28 0.94
N ILE A 34 -5.72 0.19 0.22
CA ILE A 34 -6.22 0.17 -1.16
C ILE A 34 -7.64 -0.39 -1.17
N THR A 35 -8.50 0.14 -2.03
CA THR A 35 -9.76 -0.51 -2.40
C THR A 35 -9.63 -1.10 -3.79
N CYS A 36 -9.98 -2.36 -3.94
CA CYS A 36 -9.99 -3.05 -5.22
C CYS A 36 -11.17 -4.04 -5.32
N GLY A 37 -11.50 -4.43 -6.53
CA GLY A 37 -12.65 -5.27 -6.85
C GLY A 37 -13.00 -5.10 -8.32
N SER A 38 -13.96 -5.85 -8.82
CA SER A 38 -14.42 -5.72 -10.21
C SER A 38 -15.07 -4.36 -10.48
N VAL A 39 -15.27 -4.06 -11.75
CA VAL A 39 -16.15 -2.95 -12.14
C VAL A 39 -17.54 -3.21 -11.54
N ASP A 40 -18.19 -2.17 -11.10
CA ASP A 40 -19.52 -2.21 -10.46
C ASP A 40 -19.61 -2.91 -9.10
N ASP A 41 -18.51 -3.36 -8.50
CA ASP A 41 -18.53 -3.89 -7.11
C ASP A 41 -18.85 -2.81 -6.06
N GLY A 42 -18.88 -1.53 -6.45
CA GLY A 42 -19.26 -0.41 -5.58
C GLY A 42 -18.10 0.18 -4.76
N LYS A 43 -16.87 0.13 -5.26
CA LYS A 43 -15.67 0.69 -4.59
C LYS A 43 -15.82 2.16 -4.23
N SER A 44 -16.06 2.99 -5.23
CA SER A 44 -16.21 4.44 -5.03
C SER A 44 -17.44 4.78 -4.17
N THR A 45 -18.53 4.03 -4.34
CA THR A 45 -19.73 4.17 -3.48
C THR A 45 -19.41 3.88 -2.02
N LEU A 46 -18.66 2.79 -1.74
CA LEU A 46 -18.29 2.42 -0.37
C LEU A 46 -17.43 3.48 0.31
N ILE A 47 -16.40 3.98 -0.38
CA ILE A 47 -15.52 5.02 0.16
C ILE A 47 -16.31 6.32 0.33
N GLY A 48 -17.09 6.70 -0.66
CA GLY A 48 -17.90 7.91 -0.62
C GLY A 48 -18.90 7.91 0.54
N HIS A 49 -19.60 6.79 0.77
CA HIS A 49 -20.51 6.63 1.90
C HIS A 49 -19.76 6.71 3.24
N MET A 50 -18.63 6.04 3.34
CA MET A 50 -17.79 6.09 4.54
C MET A 50 -17.35 7.51 4.86
N LEU A 51 -16.93 8.31 3.88
CA LEU A 51 -16.55 9.71 4.05
C LEU A 51 -17.75 10.61 4.45
N TYR A 52 -18.90 10.36 3.84
CA TYR A 52 -20.13 11.12 4.12
C TYR A 52 -20.62 10.90 5.54
N ASP A 53 -20.79 9.66 5.97
CA ASP A 53 -21.32 9.30 7.28
C ASP A 53 -20.37 9.67 8.42
N ALA A 54 -19.07 9.52 8.21
CA ALA A 54 -18.06 9.92 9.18
C ALA A 54 -17.95 11.45 9.32
N LYS A 55 -18.79 12.24 8.61
CA LYS A 55 -18.79 13.71 8.60
C LYS A 55 -17.44 14.31 8.23
N LEU A 56 -16.71 13.63 7.37
CA LEU A 56 -15.36 14.00 6.93
C LEU A 56 -15.38 14.96 5.73
N LEU A 57 -16.56 15.30 5.24
CA LEU A 57 -16.77 16.24 4.15
C LEU A 57 -16.92 17.67 4.66
N PHE A 58 -16.34 18.61 3.96
CA PHE A 58 -16.63 20.03 4.16
C PHE A 58 -18.08 20.32 3.75
N ALA A 59 -18.70 21.30 4.41
CA ALA A 59 -20.12 21.67 4.19
C ALA A 59 -20.44 21.96 2.71
N ASP A 60 -19.48 22.57 1.99
CA ASP A 60 -19.62 22.91 0.57
C ASP A 60 -19.62 21.64 -0.32
N GLN A 61 -18.77 20.67 0.00
CA GLN A 61 -18.71 19.38 -0.72
C GLN A 61 -19.97 18.56 -0.50
N LYS A 62 -20.49 18.54 0.74
CA LYS A 62 -21.73 17.86 1.06
C LYS A 62 -22.91 18.45 0.29
N LYS A 63 -23.01 19.79 0.26
CA LYS A 63 -24.07 20.49 -0.46
C LYS A 63 -23.98 20.31 -1.97
N ALA A 64 -22.75 20.32 -2.53
CA ALA A 64 -22.53 20.04 -3.95
C ALA A 64 -22.95 18.60 -4.31
N LEU A 65 -22.57 17.61 -3.50
CA LEU A 65 -22.97 16.22 -3.67
C LEU A 65 -24.50 16.05 -3.66
N GLU A 66 -25.18 16.66 -2.70
CA GLU A 66 -26.66 16.61 -2.60
C GLU A 66 -27.35 17.25 -3.81
N LEU A 67 -26.74 18.31 -4.40
CA LEU A 67 -27.26 18.96 -5.60
C LEU A 67 -27.01 18.13 -6.85
N ASP A 68 -25.79 17.61 -7.02
CA ASP A 68 -25.42 16.82 -8.19
C ASP A 68 -26.17 15.47 -8.20
N SER A 69 -26.39 14.85 -7.05
CA SER A 69 -27.17 13.61 -6.92
C SER A 69 -28.64 13.81 -7.34
N LYS A 70 -29.24 14.95 -7.02
CA LYS A 70 -30.63 15.27 -7.42
C LYS A 70 -30.80 15.42 -8.94
N VAL A 71 -29.73 15.76 -9.64
CA VAL A 71 -29.74 15.92 -11.11
C VAL A 71 -29.50 14.58 -11.84
N GLY A 72 -28.73 13.66 -11.21
CA GLY A 72 -28.26 12.42 -11.84
C GLY A 72 -28.98 11.15 -11.39
N SER A 73 -29.59 11.10 -10.21
CA SER A 73 -30.22 9.87 -9.71
C SER A 73 -31.68 9.74 -10.08
N ARG A 74 -32.11 8.51 -10.44
CA ARG A 74 -33.51 8.23 -10.83
C ARG A 74 -34.49 8.27 -9.66
N ASP A 75 -34.03 8.13 -8.41
CA ASP A 75 -34.89 8.04 -7.21
C ASP A 75 -34.59 9.10 -6.14
N GLY A 76 -33.69 10.06 -6.39
CA GLY A 76 -33.40 11.14 -5.43
C GLY A 76 -32.42 10.75 -4.33
N ASP A 77 -31.85 9.56 -4.37
CA ASP A 77 -30.82 9.10 -3.43
C ASP A 77 -29.46 9.72 -3.69
N ILE A 78 -28.61 9.79 -2.67
CA ILE A 78 -27.28 10.37 -2.77
C ILE A 78 -26.37 9.42 -3.53
N ASP A 79 -25.75 9.89 -4.61
CA ASP A 79 -24.72 9.16 -5.33
C ASP A 79 -23.35 9.45 -4.73
N TYR A 80 -22.92 8.58 -3.82
CA TYR A 80 -21.65 8.70 -3.11
C TYR A 80 -20.41 8.54 -4.02
N SER A 81 -20.55 7.94 -5.21
CA SER A 81 -19.43 7.77 -6.16
C SER A 81 -18.93 9.11 -6.69
N LEU A 82 -19.81 10.10 -6.81
CA LEU A 82 -19.47 11.45 -7.29
C LEU A 82 -18.43 12.16 -6.42
N LEU A 83 -18.24 11.72 -5.17
CA LEU A 83 -17.20 12.26 -4.28
C LEU A 83 -15.78 11.91 -4.71
N LEU A 84 -15.63 10.81 -5.44
CA LEU A 84 -14.33 10.25 -5.81
C LEU A 84 -13.98 10.51 -7.27
N ASP A 85 -14.98 10.70 -8.13
CA ASP A 85 -14.80 10.92 -9.54
C ASP A 85 -14.12 12.27 -9.84
N GLY A 86 -12.80 12.23 -10.00
CA GLY A 86 -11.97 13.40 -10.21
C GLY A 86 -11.76 13.79 -11.66
N LEU A 87 -11.79 12.81 -12.58
CA LEU A 87 -11.55 13.01 -14.00
C LEU A 87 -12.86 13.07 -14.79
N MET A 88 -12.93 13.97 -15.76
CA MET A 88 -14.10 14.09 -16.63
C MET A 88 -14.39 12.79 -17.38
N ALA A 89 -13.34 12.08 -17.81
CA ALA A 89 -13.43 10.77 -18.46
C ALA A 89 -13.98 9.66 -17.54
N GLU A 90 -13.69 9.71 -16.24
CA GLU A 90 -14.23 8.78 -15.24
C GLU A 90 -15.74 8.98 -15.06
N ARG A 91 -16.19 10.24 -15.01
CA ARG A 91 -17.61 10.59 -14.92
C ARG A 91 -18.39 10.17 -16.17
N GLU A 92 -17.81 10.35 -17.38
CA GLU A 92 -18.44 9.97 -18.63
C GLU A 92 -18.54 8.46 -18.81
N GLN A 93 -17.55 7.70 -18.36
CA GLN A 93 -17.49 6.24 -18.51
C GLN A 93 -18.03 5.47 -17.31
N GLY A 94 -18.19 6.14 -16.14
CA GLY A 94 -18.63 5.52 -14.89
C GLY A 94 -17.64 4.50 -14.33
N ILE A 95 -16.33 4.63 -14.66
CA ILE A 95 -15.28 3.73 -14.19
C ILE A 95 -14.08 4.53 -13.68
N THR A 96 -13.40 4.03 -12.67
CA THR A 96 -12.10 4.56 -12.20
C THR A 96 -11.02 4.17 -13.21
N ILE A 97 -10.26 5.14 -13.71
CA ILE A 97 -9.19 4.95 -14.71
C ILE A 97 -7.83 5.00 -14.03
N ASP A 98 -7.59 5.97 -13.17
CA ASP A 98 -6.33 6.15 -12.45
C ASP A 98 -6.52 5.96 -10.94
N VAL A 99 -5.41 5.87 -10.20
CA VAL A 99 -5.47 5.74 -8.74
C VAL A 99 -5.83 7.08 -8.12
N ALA A 100 -6.96 7.14 -7.45
CA ALA A 100 -7.38 8.31 -6.69
C ALA A 100 -6.96 8.16 -5.21
N TYR A 101 -6.10 9.07 -4.73
CA TYR A 101 -5.69 9.10 -3.33
C TYR A 101 -6.56 10.07 -2.54
N ARG A 102 -7.17 9.60 -1.45
CA ARG A 102 -7.95 10.43 -0.52
C ARG A 102 -7.37 10.34 0.88
N TYR A 103 -7.35 11.49 1.55
CA TYR A 103 -6.85 11.65 2.89
C TYR A 103 -8.00 12.02 3.80
N PHE A 104 -8.18 11.29 4.88
CA PHE A 104 -9.18 11.61 5.89
C PHE A 104 -8.72 11.17 7.27
N THR A 105 -9.34 11.73 8.30
CA THR A 105 -8.98 11.46 9.70
C THR A 105 -10.27 11.35 10.51
N THR A 106 -10.39 10.28 11.27
CA THR A 106 -11.41 10.15 12.33
C THR A 106 -10.80 10.56 13.67
N ASP A 107 -11.60 10.52 14.74
CA ASP A 107 -11.09 10.80 16.08
C ASP A 107 -10.02 9.78 16.53
N ASN A 108 -10.00 8.60 15.93
CA ASN A 108 -9.17 7.48 16.35
C ASN A 108 -7.93 7.28 15.45
N ARG A 109 -8.00 7.61 14.15
CA ARG A 109 -6.94 7.28 13.18
C ARG A 109 -6.94 8.18 11.95
N SER A 110 -5.76 8.37 11.35
CA SER A 110 -5.60 9.00 10.02
C SER A 110 -5.49 7.94 8.94
N PHE A 111 -6.01 8.24 7.75
CA PHE A 111 -6.12 7.32 6.64
C PHE A 111 -5.65 7.93 5.33
N ILE A 112 -5.01 7.11 4.50
CA ILE A 112 -4.86 7.35 3.08
C ILE A 112 -5.47 6.15 2.35
N VAL A 113 -6.52 6.40 1.58
CA VAL A 113 -7.10 5.38 0.71
C VAL A 113 -6.67 5.60 -0.73
N ALA A 114 -6.21 4.55 -1.38
CA ALA A 114 -6.01 4.48 -2.82
C ALA A 114 -7.22 3.77 -3.43
N ASP A 115 -8.11 4.52 -4.06
CA ASP A 115 -9.17 3.94 -4.88
C ASP A 115 -8.61 3.55 -6.24
N THR A 116 -8.81 2.30 -6.64
CA THR A 116 -8.16 1.73 -7.82
C THR A 116 -9.14 1.20 -8.85
N PRO A 117 -8.74 1.24 -10.14
CA PRO A 117 -9.56 0.70 -11.21
C PRO A 117 -9.88 -0.79 -11.00
N GLY A 118 -11.11 -1.18 -11.34
CA GLY A 118 -11.53 -2.58 -11.33
C GLY A 118 -11.32 -3.30 -12.65
N HIS A 119 -11.13 -2.55 -13.75
CA HIS A 119 -11.00 -3.13 -15.09
C HIS A 119 -9.60 -3.70 -15.33
N GLU A 120 -9.53 -4.82 -16.04
CA GLU A 120 -8.27 -5.54 -16.32
C GLU A 120 -7.22 -4.68 -17.02
N GLU A 121 -7.66 -3.80 -17.92
CA GLU A 121 -6.79 -2.91 -18.68
C GLU A 121 -5.95 -2.00 -17.78
N TYR A 122 -6.48 -1.63 -16.63
CA TYR A 122 -5.84 -0.73 -15.66
C TYR A 122 -5.13 -1.47 -14.51
N THR A 123 -4.81 -2.74 -14.67
CA THR A 123 -4.10 -3.56 -13.67
C THR A 123 -2.79 -2.90 -13.20
N ARG A 124 -2.10 -2.18 -14.08
CA ARG A 124 -0.90 -1.40 -13.73
C ARG A 124 -1.18 -0.37 -12.63
N ASN A 125 -2.26 0.40 -12.78
CA ASN A 125 -2.63 1.42 -11.82
C ASN A 125 -3.04 0.79 -10.48
N MET A 126 -3.78 -0.33 -10.54
CA MET A 126 -4.10 -1.11 -9.34
C MET A 126 -2.84 -1.59 -8.60
N ALA A 127 -1.85 -2.12 -9.30
CA ALA A 127 -0.58 -2.58 -8.70
C ALA A 127 0.22 -1.42 -8.07
N VAL A 128 0.21 -0.24 -8.69
CA VAL A 128 0.84 0.97 -8.11
C VAL A 128 0.15 1.35 -6.80
N GLY A 129 -1.19 1.35 -6.75
CA GLY A 129 -1.93 1.58 -5.52
C GLY A 129 -1.62 0.53 -4.44
N ALA A 130 -1.52 -0.75 -4.83
CA ALA A 130 -1.20 -1.84 -3.92
C ALA A 130 0.21 -1.73 -3.32
N SER A 131 1.20 -1.28 -4.08
CA SER A 131 2.59 -1.11 -3.59
C SER A 131 2.74 -0.04 -2.50
N PHE A 132 1.76 0.83 -2.39
CA PHE A 132 1.70 1.91 -1.40
C PHE A 132 1.02 1.49 -0.09
N ALA A 133 0.12 0.50 -0.13
CA ALA A 133 -0.81 0.18 0.93
C ALA A 133 -0.27 -0.90 1.89
N SER A 134 -0.65 -0.81 3.16
CA SER A 134 -0.38 -1.84 4.18
C SER A 134 -1.54 -2.83 4.33
N LEU A 135 -2.73 -2.47 3.81
CA LEU A 135 -3.95 -3.26 3.91
C LEU A 135 -4.74 -3.16 2.61
N ALA A 136 -5.36 -4.26 2.18
CA ALA A 136 -6.28 -4.29 1.04
C ALA A 136 -7.72 -4.50 1.50
N VAL A 137 -8.62 -3.63 1.02
CA VAL A 137 -10.07 -3.83 1.09
C VAL A 137 -10.54 -4.30 -0.30
N ILE A 138 -10.87 -5.57 -0.40
CA ILE A 138 -11.32 -6.19 -1.65
C ILE A 138 -12.83 -6.32 -1.60
N LEU A 139 -13.51 -5.68 -2.55
CA LEU A 139 -14.96 -5.77 -2.66
C LEU A 139 -15.36 -7.03 -3.44
N VAL A 140 -16.45 -7.63 -3.00
CA VAL A 140 -17.08 -8.79 -3.65
C VAL A 140 -18.58 -8.54 -3.70
N ASP A 141 -19.15 -8.47 -4.89
CA ASP A 141 -20.61 -8.35 -5.06
C ASP A 141 -21.33 -9.61 -4.56
N ALA A 142 -22.21 -9.45 -3.56
CA ALA A 142 -22.93 -10.55 -2.95
C ALA A 142 -23.80 -11.33 -3.95
N SER A 143 -24.29 -10.69 -5.00
CA SER A 143 -25.09 -11.35 -6.04
C SER A 143 -24.25 -12.29 -6.92
N GLN A 144 -22.98 -11.92 -7.16
CA GLN A 144 -22.08 -12.66 -8.06
C GLN A 144 -21.12 -13.61 -7.30
N GLY A 145 -20.58 -13.20 -6.17
CA GLY A 145 -19.59 -13.94 -5.40
C GLY A 145 -18.16 -13.70 -5.89
N VAL A 146 -17.27 -14.65 -5.60
CA VAL A 146 -15.84 -14.53 -5.94
C VAL A 146 -15.63 -14.72 -7.44
N LEU A 147 -15.20 -13.66 -8.11
CA LEU A 147 -14.94 -13.62 -9.55
C LEU A 147 -13.45 -13.75 -9.88
N ILE A 148 -13.14 -13.86 -11.18
CA ILE A 148 -11.76 -13.88 -11.68
C ILE A 148 -10.97 -12.63 -11.23
N GLN A 149 -11.60 -11.46 -11.29
CA GLN A 149 -10.96 -10.22 -10.85
C GLN A 149 -10.66 -10.20 -9.35
N THR A 150 -11.56 -10.77 -8.53
CA THR A 150 -11.30 -10.93 -7.08
C THR A 150 -10.03 -11.74 -6.84
N LYS A 151 -9.85 -12.85 -7.56
CA LYS A 151 -8.66 -13.71 -7.48
C LYS A 151 -7.40 -12.97 -7.96
N ARG A 152 -7.49 -12.27 -9.09
CA ARG A 152 -6.39 -11.47 -9.66
C ARG A 152 -5.94 -10.38 -8.69
N HIS A 153 -6.87 -9.60 -8.18
CA HIS A 153 -6.55 -8.51 -7.25
C HIS A 153 -5.94 -9.04 -5.95
N SER A 154 -6.43 -10.15 -5.41
CA SER A 154 -5.84 -10.79 -4.23
C SER A 154 -4.39 -11.20 -4.48
N ARG A 155 -4.08 -11.79 -5.65
CA ARG A 155 -2.71 -12.18 -6.02
C ARG A 155 -1.79 -10.98 -6.19
N ILE A 156 -2.27 -9.93 -6.85
CA ILE A 156 -1.47 -8.71 -7.03
C ILE A 156 -1.21 -8.03 -5.68
N CYS A 157 -2.19 -7.92 -4.81
CA CYS A 157 -2.02 -7.38 -3.46
C CYS A 157 -0.98 -8.18 -2.67
N SER A 158 -1.06 -9.51 -2.70
CA SER A 158 -0.08 -10.39 -2.05
C SER A 158 1.31 -10.23 -2.67
N LEU A 159 1.41 -10.17 -4.00
CA LEU A 159 2.67 -9.94 -4.72
C LEU A 159 3.32 -8.59 -4.37
N MET A 160 2.52 -7.57 -4.09
CA MET A 160 2.99 -6.24 -3.65
C MET A 160 3.33 -6.19 -2.16
N GLY A 161 3.23 -7.30 -1.43
CA GLY A 161 3.63 -7.40 -0.02
C GLY A 161 2.53 -7.11 0.98
N ILE A 162 1.28 -6.97 0.55
CA ILE A 162 0.17 -6.77 1.48
C ILE A 162 -0.09 -8.06 2.27
N LYS A 163 -0.11 -7.95 3.60
CA LYS A 163 -0.35 -9.07 4.53
C LYS A 163 -1.67 -8.95 5.30
N HIS A 164 -2.39 -7.84 5.16
CA HIS A 164 -3.65 -7.57 5.84
C HIS A 164 -4.77 -7.42 4.82
N PHE A 165 -5.77 -8.29 4.90
CA PHE A 165 -6.86 -8.35 3.93
C PHE A 165 -8.22 -8.17 4.59
N VAL A 166 -9.04 -7.32 4.00
CA VAL A 166 -10.46 -7.18 4.32
C VAL A 166 -11.25 -7.48 3.05
N PHE A 167 -12.18 -8.42 3.12
CA PHE A 167 -13.15 -8.60 2.06
C PHE A 167 -14.48 -7.98 2.47
N ALA A 168 -14.87 -6.94 1.76
CA ALA A 168 -16.18 -6.32 1.91
C ALA A 168 -17.16 -7.01 0.94
N VAL A 169 -17.99 -7.90 1.48
CA VAL A 169 -19.08 -8.56 0.71
C VAL A 169 -20.20 -7.55 0.57
N ASN A 170 -20.16 -6.80 -0.53
CA ASN A 170 -21.01 -5.65 -0.80
C ASN A 170 -22.31 -6.03 -1.50
N LYS A 171 -23.25 -5.10 -1.52
CA LYS A 171 -24.61 -5.25 -2.10
C LYS A 171 -25.42 -6.37 -1.43
N MET A 172 -25.29 -6.46 -0.10
CA MET A 172 -26.09 -7.40 0.68
C MET A 172 -27.60 -7.10 0.61
N ASP A 173 -27.96 -5.86 0.33
CA ASP A 173 -29.33 -5.40 0.01
C ASP A 173 -29.92 -6.16 -1.19
N LEU A 174 -29.15 -6.35 -2.25
CA LEU A 174 -29.60 -7.06 -3.47
C LEU A 174 -29.87 -8.56 -3.26
N VAL A 175 -29.31 -9.12 -2.21
CA VAL A 175 -29.52 -10.54 -1.81
C VAL A 175 -30.36 -10.64 -0.53
N HIS A 176 -31.17 -9.60 -0.21
CA HIS A 176 -32.06 -9.57 0.93
C HIS A 176 -31.36 -9.84 2.28
N HIS A 177 -30.10 -9.37 2.42
CA HIS A 177 -29.27 -9.53 3.62
C HIS A 177 -29.11 -10.99 4.08
N ASP A 178 -29.14 -11.94 3.10
CA ASP A 178 -29.19 -13.38 3.38
C ASP A 178 -27.86 -13.88 3.98
N LYS A 179 -27.96 -14.41 5.20
CA LYS A 179 -26.86 -15.03 5.94
C LYS A 179 -26.24 -16.21 5.19
N GLN A 180 -27.05 -17.03 4.53
CA GLN A 180 -26.59 -18.25 3.85
C GLN A 180 -25.74 -17.89 2.62
N ARG A 181 -26.18 -16.87 1.87
CA ARG A 181 -25.44 -16.34 0.75
C ARG A 181 -24.08 -15.79 1.19
N PHE A 182 -24.05 -14.99 2.27
CA PHE A 182 -22.81 -14.50 2.85
C PHE A 182 -21.87 -15.65 3.26
N LYS A 183 -22.38 -16.66 3.97
CA LYS A 183 -21.58 -17.81 4.43
C LYS A 183 -20.96 -18.60 3.28
N LYS A 184 -21.66 -18.72 2.15
CA LYS A 184 -21.12 -19.35 0.94
C LYS A 184 -19.93 -18.54 0.40
N ILE A 185 -20.10 -17.22 0.26
CA ILE A 185 -19.03 -16.34 -0.23
C ILE A 185 -17.85 -16.31 0.75
N GLU A 186 -18.10 -16.26 2.05
CA GLU A 186 -17.07 -16.33 3.09
C GLU A 186 -16.22 -17.62 2.95
N LYS A 187 -16.86 -18.75 2.66
CA LYS A 187 -16.17 -20.02 2.41
C LYS A 187 -15.28 -19.94 1.16
N ASP A 188 -15.81 -19.40 0.06
CA ASP A 188 -15.07 -19.25 -1.20
C ASP A 188 -13.86 -18.32 -1.05
N ILE A 189 -14.02 -17.23 -0.29
CA ILE A 189 -12.90 -16.32 0.05
C ILE A 189 -11.85 -17.05 0.89
N LYS A 190 -12.23 -17.83 1.89
CA LYS A 190 -11.28 -18.58 2.72
C LYS A 190 -10.51 -19.62 1.92
N VAL A 191 -11.15 -20.26 0.95
CA VAL A 191 -10.48 -21.19 0.01
C VAL A 191 -9.45 -20.43 -0.84
N LEU A 192 -9.83 -19.29 -1.40
CA LEU A 192 -8.90 -18.43 -2.16
C LEU A 192 -7.71 -18.00 -1.31
N MET A 193 -7.98 -17.52 -0.09
CA MET A 193 -6.94 -16.96 0.78
C MET A 193 -6.01 -18.03 1.35
N ALA A 194 -6.37 -19.30 1.33
CA ALA A 194 -5.49 -20.40 1.76
C ALA A 194 -4.20 -20.53 0.90
N GLU A 195 -4.17 -19.92 -0.28
CA GLU A 195 -3.00 -19.90 -1.17
C GLU A 195 -1.97 -18.85 -0.75
N PHE A 196 -2.33 -17.89 0.13
CA PHE A 196 -1.52 -16.72 0.44
C PHE A 196 -0.99 -16.77 1.87
N ASP A 197 0.19 -16.17 2.04
CA ASP A 197 0.71 -15.84 3.36
C ASP A 197 0.16 -14.47 3.79
N TYR A 198 -0.71 -14.46 4.79
CA TYR A 198 -1.32 -13.24 5.34
C TYR A 198 -1.30 -13.25 6.87
N ARG A 199 -1.30 -12.06 7.47
CA ARG A 199 -1.32 -11.88 8.93
C ARG A 199 -2.73 -11.69 9.48
N SER A 200 -3.59 -11.02 8.72
CA SER A 200 -5.00 -10.85 9.10
C SER A 200 -5.93 -10.96 7.90
N LEU A 201 -7.07 -11.60 8.14
CA LEU A 201 -8.17 -11.72 7.19
C LEU A 201 -9.47 -11.39 7.91
N LYS A 202 -10.17 -10.37 7.42
CA LYS A 202 -11.52 -10.01 7.89
C LYS A 202 -12.49 -10.07 6.73
N ILE A 203 -13.69 -10.60 6.96
CA ILE A 203 -14.75 -10.67 5.95
C ILE A 203 -15.99 -10.02 6.56
N ILE A 204 -16.48 -8.95 5.93
CA ILE A 204 -17.55 -8.10 6.45
C ILE A 204 -18.67 -8.02 5.42
N PRO A 205 -19.91 -8.38 5.77
CA PRO A 205 -21.07 -8.13 4.92
C PRO A 205 -21.45 -6.66 4.98
N VAL A 206 -21.55 -5.99 3.83
CA VAL A 206 -21.87 -4.56 3.76
C VAL A 206 -22.93 -4.26 2.70
N SER A 207 -23.63 -3.15 2.84
CA SER A 207 -24.31 -2.47 1.75
C SER A 207 -23.77 -1.04 1.66
N ALA A 208 -23.00 -0.76 0.62
CA ALA A 208 -22.39 0.55 0.43
C ALA A 208 -23.43 1.63 0.16
N THR A 209 -24.58 1.28 -0.43
CA THR A 209 -25.70 2.19 -0.70
C THR A 209 -26.51 2.49 0.55
N GLU A 210 -26.83 1.47 1.35
CA GLU A 210 -27.64 1.61 2.56
C GLU A 210 -26.82 1.97 3.81
N GLY A 211 -25.48 1.84 3.75
CA GLY A 211 -24.56 2.11 4.86
C GLY A 211 -24.42 0.96 5.85
N ASP A 212 -25.05 -0.17 5.59
CA ASP A 212 -25.02 -1.34 6.46
C ASP A 212 -23.59 -1.86 6.70
N ASN A 213 -23.16 -1.89 7.95
CA ASN A 213 -21.82 -2.29 8.38
C ASN A 213 -20.66 -1.49 7.73
N VAL A 214 -20.91 -0.31 7.18
CA VAL A 214 -19.88 0.56 6.65
C VAL A 214 -19.23 1.35 7.79
N THR A 215 -19.98 2.26 8.43
CA THR A 215 -19.50 3.08 9.56
C THR A 215 -20.05 2.61 10.90
N SER A 216 -21.23 2.00 10.91
CA SER A 216 -21.93 1.48 12.09
C SER A 216 -22.47 0.08 11.85
N PRO A 217 -22.73 -0.71 12.90
CA PRO A 217 -23.36 -2.01 12.77
C PRO A 217 -24.73 -1.94 12.10
N SER A 218 -25.02 -2.90 11.20
CA SER A 218 -26.29 -2.98 10.49
C SER A 218 -27.42 -3.49 11.38
N THR A 219 -28.58 -2.90 11.26
CA THR A 219 -29.83 -3.43 11.83
C THR A 219 -30.47 -4.49 10.93
N ASN A 220 -30.18 -4.48 9.64
CA ASN A 220 -30.70 -5.42 8.65
C ASN A 220 -30.00 -6.79 8.68
N MET A 221 -28.78 -6.83 9.27
CA MET A 221 -27.99 -8.04 9.41
C MET A 221 -27.69 -8.38 10.88
N PRO A 222 -28.70 -8.61 11.74
CA PRO A 222 -28.49 -8.87 13.17
C PRO A 222 -27.71 -10.17 13.45
N TRP A 223 -27.58 -11.03 12.45
CA TRP A 223 -26.79 -12.26 12.49
C TRP A 223 -25.27 -12.01 12.37
N TYR A 224 -24.86 -10.82 11.93
CA TYR A 224 -23.45 -10.42 11.91
C TYR A 224 -23.13 -9.63 13.18
N THR A 225 -22.29 -10.19 14.02
CA THR A 225 -21.89 -9.61 15.32
C THR A 225 -20.50 -9.01 15.32
N GLY A 226 -19.90 -8.89 14.13
CA GLY A 226 -18.58 -8.29 13.96
C GLY A 226 -18.61 -6.76 13.91
N GLU A 227 -17.44 -6.17 13.83
CA GLU A 227 -17.24 -4.73 13.68
C GLU A 227 -17.69 -4.26 12.29
N SER A 228 -18.11 -2.99 12.19
CA SER A 228 -18.26 -2.31 10.90
C SER A 228 -16.91 -2.13 10.20
N LEU A 229 -16.93 -1.85 8.92
CA LEU A 229 -15.70 -1.68 8.13
C LEU A 229 -14.81 -0.56 8.70
N LEU A 230 -15.40 0.62 8.96
CA LEU A 230 -14.62 1.75 9.50
C LEU A 230 -14.06 1.41 10.89
N ALA A 231 -14.86 0.82 11.79
CA ALA A 231 -14.40 0.42 13.11
C ALA A 231 -13.23 -0.58 13.03
N TYR A 232 -13.26 -1.54 12.11
CA TYR A 232 -12.15 -2.45 11.89
C TYR A 232 -10.90 -1.71 11.38
N LEU A 233 -11.05 -0.80 10.41
CA LEU A 233 -9.93 -0.03 9.87
C LEU A 233 -9.29 0.90 10.93
N GLU A 234 -10.07 1.41 11.87
CA GLU A 234 -9.57 2.19 13.01
C GLU A 234 -8.74 1.37 14.00
N ASN A 235 -9.07 0.08 14.17
CA ASN A 235 -8.51 -0.76 15.21
C ASN A 235 -7.42 -1.73 14.72
N VAL A 236 -7.38 -2.05 13.42
CA VAL A 236 -6.44 -3.05 12.90
C VAL A 236 -4.99 -2.60 13.08
N ASP A 237 -4.16 -3.47 13.65
CA ASP A 237 -2.72 -3.25 13.77
C ASP A 237 -2.01 -3.82 12.55
N VAL A 238 -1.55 -2.95 11.67
CA VAL A 238 -0.80 -3.29 10.45
C VAL A 238 0.70 -3.15 10.62
N ARG A 239 1.17 -2.75 11.82
CA ARG A 239 2.60 -2.62 12.08
C ARG A 239 3.25 -3.99 12.00
N GLU A 240 4.39 -4.04 11.34
CA GLU A 240 5.25 -5.20 11.49
C GLU A 240 5.57 -5.33 12.97
N LYS A 241 5.32 -6.51 13.56
CA LYS A 241 5.82 -6.76 14.91
C LYS A 241 7.30 -6.46 14.86
N GLU A 242 7.75 -5.49 15.63
CA GLU A 242 9.16 -5.23 15.90
C GLU A 242 9.78 -6.45 16.61
N GLY A 243 9.88 -7.55 15.89
CA GLY A 243 10.89 -8.54 16.21
C GLY A 243 12.18 -7.89 15.74
N SER A 244 13.21 -7.86 16.59
CA SER A 244 14.55 -7.29 16.40
C SER A 244 15.06 -7.33 14.94
N THR A 245 14.41 -6.59 14.06
CA THR A 245 14.91 -6.37 12.73
C THR A 245 16.02 -5.37 12.87
N GLY A 246 17.24 -5.79 12.57
CA GLY A 246 18.39 -4.92 12.58
C GLY A 246 18.18 -3.69 11.71
N PHE A 247 19.04 -2.72 11.90
CA PHE A 247 18.99 -1.47 11.15
C PHE A 247 19.39 -1.66 9.70
N THR A 248 18.63 -1.05 8.79
CA THR A 248 19.00 -0.87 7.37
C THR A 248 18.65 0.51 6.87
N MET A 249 19.57 1.12 6.11
CA MET A 249 19.36 2.42 5.45
C MET A 249 20.02 2.43 4.06
N PRO A 250 19.24 2.41 2.98
CA PRO A 250 19.77 2.65 1.63
C PRO A 250 20.30 4.08 1.49
N VAL A 251 21.53 4.21 1.03
CA VAL A 251 22.16 5.52 0.81
C VAL A 251 21.61 6.16 -0.46
N GLN A 252 20.94 7.29 -0.31
CA GLN A 252 20.37 8.06 -1.43
C GLN A 252 21.35 9.14 -1.93
N ARG A 253 22.11 9.73 -1.03
CA ARG A 253 23.03 10.82 -1.36
C ARG A 253 24.22 10.85 -0.40
N VAL A 254 25.39 11.19 -0.93
CA VAL A 254 26.56 11.57 -0.14
C VAL A 254 26.62 13.10 -0.08
N CYS A 255 26.65 13.66 1.11
CA CYS A 255 26.69 15.09 1.36
C CYS A 255 28.08 15.50 1.83
N ARG A 256 28.75 16.39 1.09
CA ARG A 256 30.06 16.98 1.42
C ARG A 256 30.03 18.51 1.21
N PRO A 257 29.39 19.28 2.10
CA PRO A 257 29.33 20.74 1.96
C PRO A 257 30.68 21.40 2.16
N ASN A 258 31.62 20.77 2.86
CA ASN A 258 32.98 21.21 3.09
C ASN A 258 33.94 20.04 3.31
N HIS A 259 35.24 20.31 3.49
CA HIS A 259 36.25 19.25 3.65
C HIS A 259 36.15 18.47 4.96
N SER A 260 35.54 19.03 6.00
CA SER A 260 35.42 18.39 7.32
C SER A 260 34.10 17.62 7.53
N PHE A 261 33.15 17.71 6.60
CA PHE A 261 31.85 17.07 6.71
C PHE A 261 31.63 16.08 5.58
N ARG A 262 31.46 14.82 5.92
CA ARG A 262 30.97 13.76 5.02
C ARG A 262 29.78 13.06 5.68
N GLY A 263 28.61 13.19 5.11
CA GLY A 263 27.38 12.58 5.60
C GLY A 263 26.69 11.71 4.55
N PHE A 264 26.11 10.62 4.99
CA PHE A 264 25.35 9.68 4.16
C PHE A 264 23.88 9.85 4.45
N GLN A 265 23.14 10.29 3.45
CA GLN A 265 21.72 10.62 3.56
C GLN A 265 20.85 9.47 3.05
N GLY A 266 19.83 9.12 3.82
CA GLY A 266 18.85 8.10 3.47
C GLY A 266 17.68 8.09 4.43
N GLN A 267 16.66 7.31 4.10
CA GLN A 267 15.57 7.00 5.00
C GLN A 267 15.81 5.62 5.63
N ILE A 268 15.67 5.52 6.93
CA ILE A 268 15.81 4.26 7.65
C ILE A 268 14.66 3.34 7.24
N SER A 269 15.00 2.20 6.63
CA SER A 269 14.02 1.22 6.14
C SER A 269 13.59 0.24 7.22
N SER A 270 14.50 -0.10 8.15
CA SER A 270 14.20 -1.00 9.27
C SER A 270 15.05 -0.67 10.50
N GLY A 271 14.57 -1.10 11.66
CA GLY A 271 15.26 -1.01 12.95
C GLY A 271 15.57 0.41 13.41
N GLU A 272 16.58 0.52 14.28
CA GLU A 272 17.06 1.78 14.84
C GLU A 272 18.59 1.84 14.83
N ILE A 273 19.11 3.07 14.84
CA ILE A 273 20.54 3.37 14.88
C ILE A 273 20.84 4.43 15.95
N ALA A 274 21.95 4.26 16.65
CA ALA A 274 22.43 5.21 17.64
C ALA A 274 23.86 5.65 17.36
N VAL A 275 24.23 6.80 17.86
CA VAL A 275 25.63 7.27 17.88
C VAL A 275 26.48 6.27 18.66
N GLY A 276 27.63 5.90 18.10
CA GLY A 276 28.54 4.88 18.66
C GLY A 276 28.31 3.45 18.15
N ASP A 277 27.20 3.20 17.46
CA ASP A 277 26.95 1.90 16.84
C ASP A 277 27.95 1.60 15.73
N THR A 278 28.34 0.35 15.62
CA THR A 278 29.10 -0.15 14.44
C THR A 278 28.13 -0.58 13.36
N ILE A 279 28.34 -0.09 12.15
CA ILE A 279 27.56 -0.46 10.96
C ILE A 279 28.46 -1.16 9.93
N THR A 280 27.83 -1.97 9.12
CA THR A 280 28.45 -2.57 7.92
C THR A 280 27.92 -1.88 6.68
N VAL A 281 28.80 -1.55 5.74
CA VAL A 281 28.43 -0.98 4.45
C VAL A 281 28.33 -2.11 3.42
N MET A 282 27.15 -2.30 2.88
CA MET A 282 26.92 -3.29 1.82
C MET A 282 26.97 -2.64 0.44
N PRO A 283 27.56 -3.27 -0.59
CA PRO A 283 28.05 -4.66 -0.65
C PRO A 283 29.52 -4.85 -0.25
N SER A 284 30.29 -3.80 0.08
CA SER A 284 31.74 -3.89 0.37
C SER A 284 32.04 -4.71 1.63
N ARG A 285 31.14 -4.70 2.61
CA ARG A 285 31.26 -5.28 3.97
C ARG A 285 32.30 -4.59 4.83
N GLU A 286 32.65 -3.35 4.53
CA GLU A 286 33.48 -2.53 5.39
C GLU A 286 32.69 -2.06 6.60
N GLU A 287 33.35 -1.99 7.77
CA GLU A 287 32.73 -1.57 9.02
C GLU A 287 33.22 -0.18 9.42
N ALA A 288 32.32 0.59 10.04
CA ALA A 288 32.63 1.89 10.61
C ALA A 288 31.68 2.20 11.77
N LYS A 289 32.09 3.14 12.65
CA LYS A 289 31.24 3.61 13.74
C LYS A 289 30.49 4.87 13.36
N VAL A 290 29.27 4.96 13.82
CA VAL A 290 28.43 6.15 13.70
C VAL A 290 28.92 7.22 14.70
N THR A 291 29.35 8.37 14.18
CA THR A 291 29.82 9.50 15.01
C THR A 291 28.74 10.54 15.23
N ASN A 292 27.87 10.77 14.25
CA ASN A 292 26.76 11.71 14.36
C ASN A 292 25.55 11.22 13.54
N ILE A 293 24.39 11.56 14.05
CA ILE A 293 23.11 11.39 13.35
C ILE A 293 22.42 12.75 13.32
N LEU A 294 21.99 13.18 12.11
CA LEU A 294 21.25 14.44 11.92
C LEU A 294 19.85 14.10 11.40
N ASP A 295 18.83 14.55 12.11
CA ASP A 295 17.44 14.60 11.65
C ASP A 295 17.13 16.02 11.20
N GLY A 296 17.09 16.23 9.88
CA GLY A 296 17.16 17.57 9.30
C GLY A 296 18.46 18.29 9.70
N ASN A 297 18.33 19.37 10.45
CA ASN A 297 19.49 20.15 10.96
C ASN A 297 19.81 19.87 12.45
N LYS A 298 19.08 18.97 13.09
CA LYS A 298 19.25 18.66 14.52
C LYS A 298 20.10 17.42 14.71
N LYS A 299 21.08 17.51 15.59
CA LYS A 299 21.80 16.31 16.07
C LYS A 299 20.90 15.53 16.99
N VAL A 300 20.84 14.20 16.78
CA VAL A 300 20.09 13.27 17.60
C VAL A 300 21.00 12.10 18.02
N GLU A 301 20.76 11.53 19.19
CA GLU A 301 21.54 10.38 19.70
C GLU A 301 21.12 9.08 19.03
N ARG A 302 19.85 8.98 18.60
CA ARG A 302 19.28 7.81 17.92
C ARG A 302 18.17 8.19 16.96
N SER A 303 17.92 7.31 16.02
CA SER A 303 16.80 7.43 15.06
C SER A 303 16.33 6.06 14.62
N SER A 304 15.08 5.94 14.14
CA SER A 304 14.42 4.68 13.84
C SER A 304 13.73 4.67 12.48
N LYS A 305 13.18 3.52 12.10
CA LYS A 305 12.43 3.27 10.85
C LYS A 305 11.52 4.45 10.49
N GLY A 306 11.57 4.85 9.22
CA GLY A 306 10.73 5.91 8.65
C GLY A 306 11.37 7.31 8.70
N HIS A 307 12.37 7.55 9.54
CA HIS A 307 13.06 8.83 9.61
C HIS A 307 14.08 9.00 8.48
N ALA A 308 14.13 10.19 7.90
CA ALA A 308 15.13 10.58 6.92
C ALA A 308 16.30 11.26 7.65
N VAL A 309 17.48 10.64 7.62
CA VAL A 309 18.62 11.08 8.42
C VAL A 309 19.88 11.25 7.60
N THR A 310 20.85 11.97 8.17
CA THR A 310 22.24 12.03 7.70
C THR A 310 23.12 11.36 8.75
N ILE A 311 23.86 10.32 8.36
CA ILE A 311 24.78 9.59 9.22
C ILE A 311 26.22 9.96 8.86
N GLN A 312 27.03 10.27 9.86
CA GLN A 312 28.47 10.43 9.72
C GLN A 312 29.20 9.25 10.39
N LEU A 313 30.31 8.85 9.78
CA LEU A 313 31.14 7.74 10.21
C LEU A 313 32.52 8.22 10.68
N ASP A 314 33.16 7.43 11.53
CA ASP A 314 34.48 7.71 12.09
C ASP A 314 35.64 7.47 11.09
N THR A 315 35.37 6.68 10.06
CA THR A 315 36.36 6.22 9.09
C THR A 315 35.95 6.63 7.67
N GLU A 316 36.91 7.00 6.85
CA GLU A 316 36.69 7.20 5.41
C GLU A 316 36.64 5.84 4.70
N ILE A 317 35.44 5.37 4.44
CA ILE A 317 35.15 4.18 3.66
C ILE A 317 34.40 4.54 2.38
N ASP A 318 34.44 3.65 1.39
CA ASP A 318 33.75 3.91 0.13
C ASP A 318 32.27 3.65 0.24
N VAL A 319 31.52 4.73 0.44
CA VAL A 319 30.06 4.73 0.47
C VAL A 319 29.53 5.65 -0.61
N SER A 320 28.72 5.13 -1.47
CA SER A 320 28.07 5.88 -2.56
C SER A 320 26.56 5.61 -2.59
N ARG A 321 25.86 6.35 -3.45
CA ARG A 321 24.45 6.03 -3.74
C ARG A 321 24.36 4.59 -4.26
N GLY A 322 23.46 3.81 -3.64
CA GLY A 322 23.29 2.39 -3.96
C GLY A 322 23.87 1.45 -2.91
N CYS A 323 24.77 1.93 -2.05
CA CYS A 323 25.16 1.19 -0.85
C CYS A 323 24.00 1.15 0.16
N VAL A 324 24.03 0.16 1.05
CA VAL A 324 23.11 0.05 2.16
C VAL A 324 23.92 -0.05 3.45
N LEU A 325 23.62 0.80 4.42
CA LEU A 325 24.15 0.70 5.78
C LEU A 325 23.30 -0.31 6.55
N GLU A 326 23.94 -1.29 7.18
CA GLU A 326 23.24 -2.29 8.02
C GLU A 326 23.90 -2.45 9.39
N LYS A 327 23.09 -2.85 10.38
CA LYS A 327 23.52 -3.27 11.71
C LYS A 327 22.58 -4.36 12.21
N ASP A 328 23.15 -5.48 12.68
CA ASP A 328 22.38 -6.62 13.18
C ASP A 328 21.31 -7.14 12.19
N TYR A 329 21.56 -6.93 10.90
CA TYR A 329 20.71 -7.38 9.79
C TYR A 329 21.52 -8.21 8.82
N LYS A 330 20.89 -9.13 8.10
CA LYS A 330 21.59 -9.99 7.15
C LYS A 330 21.05 -9.78 5.74
N LEU A 331 21.56 -8.75 5.07
CA LEU A 331 21.29 -8.53 3.65
C LEU A 331 22.06 -9.50 2.77
N PHE A 332 21.49 -9.83 1.64
CA PHE A 332 22.11 -10.66 0.61
C PHE A 332 22.76 -9.79 -0.45
N THR A 333 23.81 -10.34 -1.06
CA THR A 333 24.44 -9.72 -2.22
C THR A 333 24.56 -10.74 -3.35
N GLY A 334 24.27 -10.32 -4.56
CA GLY A 334 24.36 -11.21 -5.71
C GLY A 334 24.22 -10.46 -7.03
N SER A 335 24.58 -11.14 -8.11
CA SER A 335 24.37 -10.67 -9.49
C SER A 335 23.37 -11.54 -10.25
N MET A 336 22.79 -12.55 -9.59
CA MET A 336 21.75 -13.40 -10.12
C MET A 336 20.76 -13.75 -9.01
N PHE A 337 19.48 -13.67 -9.29
CA PHE A 337 18.41 -13.96 -8.35
C PHE A 337 17.13 -14.37 -9.10
N THR A 338 16.16 -14.92 -8.39
CA THR A 338 14.82 -15.19 -8.89
C THR A 338 13.83 -14.20 -8.32
N ALA A 339 12.87 -13.76 -9.14
CA ALA A 339 11.84 -12.84 -8.73
C ALA A 339 10.49 -13.15 -9.37
N SER A 340 9.42 -12.88 -8.64
CA SER A 340 8.07 -12.78 -9.20
C SER A 340 7.92 -11.42 -9.87
N ILE A 341 7.43 -11.40 -11.09
CA ILE A 341 7.26 -10.19 -11.91
C ILE A 341 5.81 -10.09 -12.33
N LEU A 342 5.18 -8.94 -12.12
CA LEU A 342 3.96 -8.55 -12.80
C LEU A 342 4.35 -7.78 -14.06
N TRP A 343 4.08 -8.35 -15.23
CA TRP A 343 4.45 -7.74 -16.50
C TRP A 343 3.42 -6.70 -16.95
N MET A 344 3.85 -5.48 -17.20
CA MET A 344 2.96 -4.34 -17.47
C MET A 344 3.18 -3.68 -18.84
N ASP A 345 4.14 -4.17 -19.64
CA ASP A 345 4.42 -3.63 -20.98
C ASP A 345 3.52 -4.28 -22.03
N ASP A 346 3.20 -3.55 -23.09
CA ASP A 346 2.43 -4.08 -24.22
C ASP A 346 3.23 -5.10 -25.04
N ASN A 347 4.56 -4.96 -25.07
CA ASN A 347 5.44 -5.96 -25.66
C ASN A 347 5.64 -7.14 -24.72
N SER A 348 5.61 -8.35 -25.23
CA SER A 348 5.84 -9.56 -24.40
C SER A 348 7.26 -9.60 -23.83
N LEU A 349 7.36 -10.10 -22.60
CA LEU A 349 8.63 -10.47 -21.99
C LEU A 349 9.07 -11.82 -22.50
N VAL A 350 10.30 -11.88 -23.01
CA VAL A 350 10.97 -13.13 -23.44
C VAL A 350 12.35 -13.23 -22.80
N ALA A 351 12.86 -14.44 -22.65
CA ALA A 351 14.22 -14.66 -22.15
C ALA A 351 15.28 -14.02 -23.07
N GLY A 352 16.41 -13.59 -22.50
CA GLY A 352 17.52 -12.95 -23.20
C GLY A 352 17.34 -11.44 -23.42
N ARG A 353 16.22 -10.85 -23.06
CA ARG A 353 15.96 -9.41 -23.24
C ARG A 353 16.53 -8.60 -22.08
N ASN A 354 17.12 -7.46 -22.41
CA ASN A 354 17.72 -6.53 -21.46
C ASN A 354 16.75 -5.43 -21.03
N PHE A 355 16.80 -5.08 -19.76
CA PHE A 355 15.99 -4.05 -19.14
C PHE A 355 16.84 -3.19 -18.19
N TRP A 356 16.30 -2.04 -17.80
CA TRP A 356 16.79 -1.28 -16.67
C TRP A 356 16.03 -1.67 -15.41
N MET A 357 16.73 -2.20 -14.43
CA MET A 357 16.18 -2.53 -13.13
C MET A 357 16.49 -1.42 -12.13
N LYS A 358 15.48 -1.02 -11.35
CA LYS A 358 15.64 -0.17 -10.18
C LYS A 358 15.46 -1.00 -8.93
N ILE A 359 16.44 -0.94 -8.02
CA ILE A 359 16.37 -1.58 -6.71
C ILE A 359 16.96 -0.64 -5.66
N GLY A 360 16.18 -0.34 -4.60
CA GLY A 360 16.58 0.68 -3.64
C GLY A 360 16.90 2.01 -4.35
N THR A 361 18.14 2.45 -4.22
CA THR A 361 18.63 3.70 -4.83
C THR A 361 19.46 3.48 -6.11
N GLN A 362 19.58 2.24 -6.57
CA GLN A 362 20.35 1.87 -7.78
C GLN A 362 19.47 1.75 -9.02
N GLN A 363 20.05 2.02 -10.17
CA GLN A 363 19.51 1.67 -11.48
C GLN A 363 20.62 0.96 -12.26
N ILE A 364 20.37 -0.28 -12.67
CA ILE A 364 21.37 -1.16 -13.29
C ILE A 364 20.77 -1.92 -14.47
N PRO A 365 21.61 -2.32 -15.45
CA PRO A 365 21.19 -3.24 -16.50
C PRO A 365 20.84 -4.62 -15.91
N ALA A 366 19.74 -5.18 -16.37
CA ALA A 366 19.27 -6.51 -15.98
C ALA A 366 18.83 -7.30 -17.21
N THR A 367 19.08 -8.60 -17.20
CA THR A 367 18.66 -9.52 -18.25
C THR A 367 17.77 -10.60 -17.64
N VAL A 368 16.62 -10.84 -18.21
CA VAL A 368 15.78 -12.00 -17.86
C VAL A 368 16.39 -13.21 -18.54
N MET A 369 17.08 -14.04 -17.76
CA MET A 369 17.79 -15.22 -18.28
C MET A 369 16.83 -16.35 -18.60
N LYS A 370 15.81 -16.53 -17.78
CA LYS A 370 14.84 -17.61 -17.92
C LYS A 370 13.50 -17.24 -17.31
N ILE A 371 12.43 -17.58 -18.00
CA ILE A 371 11.08 -17.64 -17.42
C ILE A 371 10.91 -19.06 -16.88
N LYS A 372 10.76 -19.21 -15.57
CA LYS A 372 10.58 -20.53 -14.96
C LYS A 372 9.16 -21.04 -15.17
N TYR A 373 8.20 -20.18 -14.88
CA TYR A 373 6.76 -20.41 -15.09
C TYR A 373 6.00 -19.09 -15.02
N LYS A 374 4.76 -19.10 -15.51
CA LYS A 374 3.78 -18.07 -15.20
C LYS A 374 2.72 -18.60 -14.26
N VAL A 375 2.08 -17.70 -13.52
CA VAL A 375 1.00 -18.04 -12.59
C VAL A 375 -0.33 -17.85 -13.31
N ASP A 376 -1.13 -18.91 -13.41
CA ASP A 376 -2.52 -18.81 -13.83
C ASP A 376 -3.34 -18.04 -12.79
N VAL A 377 -3.90 -16.91 -13.17
CA VAL A 377 -4.60 -16.01 -12.23
C VAL A 377 -5.91 -16.62 -11.70
N ASN A 378 -6.48 -17.62 -12.38
CA ASN A 378 -7.72 -18.26 -11.97
C ASN A 378 -7.48 -19.37 -10.95
N THR A 379 -6.44 -20.17 -11.17
CA THR A 379 -6.16 -21.38 -10.39
C THR A 379 -5.00 -21.23 -9.42
N GLY A 380 -4.11 -20.22 -9.63
CA GLY A 380 -2.86 -20.11 -8.91
C GLY A 380 -1.78 -21.10 -9.38
N ALA A 381 -2.08 -21.93 -10.36
CA ALA A 381 -1.17 -22.98 -10.82
C ALA A 381 0.04 -22.39 -11.57
N GLU A 382 1.18 -23.07 -11.43
CA GLU A 382 2.38 -22.80 -12.21
C GLU A 382 2.20 -23.40 -13.62
N VAL A 383 2.34 -22.55 -14.64
CA VAL A 383 2.17 -22.94 -16.05
C VAL A 383 3.43 -22.59 -16.82
N TYR A 384 3.91 -23.53 -17.64
CA TYR A 384 5.02 -23.27 -18.53
C TYR A 384 4.70 -22.14 -19.53
N ALA A 385 5.67 -21.25 -19.77
CA ALA A 385 5.53 -20.17 -20.74
C ALA A 385 6.90 -19.76 -21.29
N ASP A 386 6.97 -19.56 -22.61
CA ASP A 386 8.17 -19.01 -23.29
C ASP A 386 8.12 -17.47 -23.37
N ALA A 387 6.94 -16.90 -23.24
CA ALA A 387 6.69 -15.47 -23.24
C ALA A 387 5.63 -15.10 -22.21
N ILE A 388 5.75 -13.90 -21.63
CA ILE A 388 4.79 -13.33 -20.68
C ILE A 388 4.18 -12.10 -21.31
N TYR A 389 2.87 -12.01 -21.24
CA TYR A 389 2.09 -10.92 -21.79
C TYR A 389 1.63 -9.95 -20.69
N LYS A 390 1.14 -8.80 -21.12
CA LYS A 390 0.64 -7.75 -20.23
C LYS A 390 -0.33 -8.31 -19.18
N ASN A 391 -0.18 -7.87 -17.94
CA ASN A 391 -0.96 -8.27 -16.77
C ASN A 391 -0.76 -9.73 -16.29
N GLU A 392 0.20 -10.44 -16.86
CA GLU A 392 0.57 -11.76 -16.37
C GLU A 392 1.64 -11.70 -15.27
N ILE A 393 1.58 -12.66 -14.35
CA ILE A 393 2.57 -12.84 -13.28
C ILE A 393 3.47 -14.01 -13.66
N ALA A 394 4.77 -13.79 -13.59
CA ALA A 394 5.78 -14.80 -13.90
C ALA A 394 6.87 -14.88 -12.83
N TYR A 395 7.45 -16.05 -12.69
CA TYR A 395 8.63 -16.29 -11.87
C TYR A 395 9.84 -16.44 -12.77
N CYS A 396 10.76 -15.48 -12.66
CA CYS A 396 11.88 -15.33 -13.59
C CYS A 396 13.22 -15.38 -12.88
N GLU A 397 14.23 -15.90 -13.59
CA GLU A 397 15.63 -15.81 -13.23
C GLU A 397 16.25 -14.60 -13.91
N ILE A 398 16.84 -13.70 -13.10
CA ILE A 398 17.36 -12.42 -13.54
C ILE A 398 18.86 -12.34 -13.24
N SER A 399 19.64 -11.90 -14.22
CA SER A 399 21.03 -11.53 -14.07
C SER A 399 21.19 -10.01 -14.14
N VAL A 400 22.07 -9.44 -13.34
CA VAL A 400 22.37 -8.01 -13.31
C VAL A 400 23.86 -7.74 -13.53
N GLY A 401 24.18 -6.58 -14.11
CA GLY A 401 25.53 -6.22 -14.52
C GLY A 401 26.53 -5.99 -13.39
N SER A 402 26.06 -5.84 -12.13
CA SER A 402 26.90 -5.68 -10.94
C SER A 402 26.22 -6.31 -9.73
N LYS A 403 26.98 -6.53 -8.65
CA LYS A 403 26.40 -7.02 -7.40
C LYS A 403 25.41 -6.01 -6.83
N ILE A 404 24.20 -6.47 -6.53
CA ILE A 404 23.17 -5.72 -5.81
C ILE A 404 23.04 -6.20 -4.37
N VAL A 405 22.52 -5.33 -3.55
CA VAL A 405 22.12 -5.63 -2.16
C VAL A 405 20.60 -5.80 -2.15
N PHE A 406 20.13 -6.90 -1.58
CA PHE A 406 18.69 -7.19 -1.51
C PHE A 406 18.36 -8.01 -0.27
N ASP A 407 17.10 -7.98 0.08
CA ASP A 407 16.49 -8.86 1.07
C ASP A 407 15.62 -9.90 0.37
N ARG A 408 15.30 -10.98 1.07
CA ARG A 408 14.30 -11.93 0.58
C ARG A 408 12.91 -11.34 0.74
N PHE A 409 12.07 -11.58 -0.21
CA PHE A 409 10.65 -11.30 -0.09
C PHE A 409 10.02 -12.41 0.75
N GLU A 410 9.43 -12.03 1.91
CA GLU A 410 8.73 -12.94 2.83
C GLU A 410 7.22 -12.87 2.66
#